data_ea5916689d8af375dea8b3968d96c638
#
_entry.id   ea5916689d8af375dea8b3968d96c638
#
_cell.length_a   1.000
_cell.length_b   1.000
_cell.length_c   1.000
_cell.angle_alpha   90.00
_cell.angle_beta   90.00
_cell.angle_gamma   90.00
#
_symmetry.space_group_name_H-M   'P 1'
#
loop_
_entity.id
_entity.type
_entity.pdbx_description
1 polymer ?
#
loop_
_entity_poly.entity_id
_entity_poly.type
_entity_poly.pdbx_seq_one_letter_code
_entity_poly.pdbx_strand_id
1 'polypeptide(L)'
;MKKYTLEELLAVEISKIIRDDEMNFTGIGTGGKAYIRACGIPLVAVSLAQMKHAPNAVCMMGPVLDPVLDKDSIPAHNWEYDLIYWPCRAQIPLEDALGQFRLGKVGLAFASGAQVDKWGNLNITCIGPYDHPKVRFPGCLAQTDLAAYAKRVCMVVPHTKRVLVDHVDFITSAGHENREGLPGGGPYRVMTNLAIMDFNPETRQMRVLTMLEGVTKEMIRDNTGFDIEIPDNVGVTQAPSDEDLRLIREVIDPERRFLNAYITSEPATIDE
;
A
#
# COMPACT_ATOMS: atom_id res chain seq x y z
N MET A 1 3.20 -25.41 -8.85
CA MET A 1 3.12 -24.47 -7.71
C MET A 1 3.91 -23.24 -8.09
N LYS A 2 3.36 -22.03 -7.89
CA LYS A 2 4.12 -20.78 -8.09
C LYS A 2 5.31 -20.77 -7.12
N LYS A 3 6.48 -20.32 -7.60
CA LYS A 3 7.69 -20.23 -6.77
C LYS A 3 7.66 -19.05 -5.78
N TYR A 4 6.63 -18.19 -5.81
CA TYR A 4 6.50 -16.96 -5.04
C TYR A 4 5.08 -16.76 -4.51
N THR A 5 4.94 -15.96 -3.45
CA THR A 5 3.63 -15.55 -2.92
C THR A 5 3.13 -14.27 -3.60
N LEU A 6 1.85 -13.94 -3.39
CA LEU A 6 1.28 -12.67 -3.86
C LEU A 6 2.00 -11.48 -3.25
N GLU A 7 2.28 -11.54 -1.95
CA GLU A 7 2.93 -10.47 -1.20
C GLU A 7 4.34 -10.20 -1.72
N GLU A 8 5.11 -11.26 -2.01
CA GLU A 8 6.43 -11.14 -2.63
C GLU A 8 6.34 -10.48 -4.02
N LEU A 9 5.37 -10.89 -4.84
CA LEU A 9 5.14 -10.26 -6.16
C LEU A 9 4.81 -8.77 -6.01
N LEU A 10 3.87 -8.43 -5.13
CA LEU A 10 3.48 -7.04 -4.92
C LEU A 10 4.62 -6.20 -4.36
N ALA A 11 5.44 -6.74 -3.44
CA ALA A 11 6.62 -6.05 -2.94
C ALA A 11 7.62 -5.74 -4.06
N VAL A 12 7.88 -6.69 -4.96
CA VAL A 12 8.75 -6.50 -6.13
C VAL A 12 8.17 -5.46 -7.09
N GLU A 13 6.88 -5.52 -7.39
CA GLU A 13 6.25 -4.53 -8.28
C GLU A 13 6.25 -3.11 -7.69
N ILE A 14 6.03 -3.00 -6.39
CA ILE A 14 6.13 -1.72 -5.68
C ILE A 14 7.58 -1.21 -5.67
N SER A 15 8.57 -2.08 -5.46
CA SER A 15 9.98 -1.66 -5.45
C SER A 15 10.37 -0.93 -6.74
N LYS A 16 9.84 -1.36 -7.90
CA LYS A 16 10.11 -0.75 -9.22
C LYS A 16 9.63 0.70 -9.36
N ILE A 17 8.67 1.14 -8.54
CA ILE A 17 8.14 2.51 -8.58
C ILE A 17 8.77 3.44 -7.54
N ILE A 18 9.61 2.91 -6.67
CA ILE A 18 10.40 3.69 -5.69
C ILE A 18 11.57 4.34 -6.40
N ARG A 19 11.82 5.61 -6.11
CA ARG A 19 12.88 6.41 -6.72
C ARG A 19 13.99 6.68 -5.71
N ASP A 20 15.19 6.83 -6.19
CA ASP A 20 16.32 7.25 -5.35
C ASP A 20 16.10 8.66 -4.79
N ASP A 21 16.71 8.97 -3.65
CA ASP A 21 16.55 10.25 -2.92
C ASP A 21 15.08 10.61 -2.56
N GLU A 22 14.17 9.64 -2.54
CA GLU A 22 12.75 9.84 -2.25
C GLU A 22 12.37 9.31 -0.87
N MET A 23 11.61 10.08 -0.10
CA MET A 23 11.01 9.62 1.15
C MET A 23 9.71 8.86 0.85
N ASN A 24 9.62 7.64 1.37
CA ASN A 24 8.51 6.72 1.17
C ASN A 24 7.82 6.46 2.52
N PHE A 25 6.55 6.84 2.63
CA PHE A 25 5.80 6.65 3.88
C PHE A 25 5.05 5.32 3.88
N THR A 26 5.31 4.49 4.87
CA THR A 26 4.55 3.26 5.14
C THR A 26 3.60 3.46 6.34
N GLY A 27 2.50 2.72 6.37
CA GLY A 27 1.55 2.78 7.48
C GLY A 27 2.08 2.14 8.77
N ILE A 28 1.42 2.46 9.88
CA ILE A 28 1.67 1.89 11.23
C ILE A 28 0.33 1.61 11.91
N GLY A 29 0.38 0.96 13.08
CA GLY A 29 -0.75 0.88 14.01
C GLY A 29 -1.93 0.04 13.52
N THR A 30 -1.69 -0.98 12.70
CA THR A 30 -2.72 -1.89 12.21
C THR A 30 -2.27 -3.35 12.34
N GLY A 31 -3.18 -4.30 12.26
CA GLY A 31 -2.91 -5.73 12.41
C GLY A 31 -3.47 -6.58 11.26
N GLY A 32 -3.14 -7.87 11.27
CA GLY A 32 -3.63 -8.85 10.32
C GLY A 32 -3.32 -8.54 8.87
N LYS A 33 -4.24 -8.87 7.98
CA LYS A 33 -4.10 -8.62 6.53
C LYS A 33 -3.96 -7.12 6.19
N ALA A 34 -4.51 -6.23 7.02
CA ALA A 34 -4.35 -4.78 6.84
C ALA A 34 -2.91 -4.33 7.08
N TYR A 35 -2.23 -4.92 8.09
CA TYR A 35 -0.81 -4.69 8.33
C TYR A 35 0.05 -5.09 7.13
N ILE A 36 -0.16 -6.30 6.60
CA ILE A 36 0.61 -6.78 5.44
C ILE A 36 0.51 -5.79 4.28
N ARG A 37 -0.70 -5.30 3.97
CA ARG A 37 -0.94 -4.40 2.84
C ARG A 37 -0.46 -2.97 3.06
N ALA A 38 -0.69 -2.42 4.26
CA ALA A 38 -0.38 -1.02 4.55
C ALA A 38 1.07 -0.80 5.02
N CYS A 39 1.71 -1.83 5.59
CA CYS A 39 3.02 -1.73 6.21
C CYS A 39 4.01 -2.76 5.66
N GLY A 40 3.70 -4.05 5.74
CA GLY A 40 4.64 -5.12 5.46
C GLY A 40 5.13 -5.14 4.01
N ILE A 41 4.21 -5.20 3.04
CA ILE A 41 4.56 -5.15 1.61
C ILE A 41 5.32 -3.86 1.26
N PRO A 42 4.86 -2.65 1.66
CA PRO A 42 5.59 -1.42 1.45
C PRO A 42 7.00 -1.40 2.06
N LEU A 43 7.16 -1.85 3.30
CA LEU A 43 8.46 -1.89 3.98
C LEU A 43 9.46 -2.78 3.23
N VAL A 44 9.04 -3.99 2.88
CA VAL A 44 9.86 -4.92 2.08
C VAL A 44 10.20 -4.33 0.72
N ALA A 45 9.25 -3.65 0.08
CA ALA A 45 9.46 -3.02 -1.23
C ALA A 45 10.48 -1.87 -1.17
N VAL A 46 10.41 -1.00 -0.15
CA VAL A 46 11.40 0.08 0.03
C VAL A 46 12.78 -0.51 0.28
N SER A 47 12.89 -1.50 1.17
CA SER A 47 14.16 -2.15 1.47
C SER A 47 14.75 -2.87 0.25
N LEU A 48 13.92 -3.52 -0.56
CA LEU A 48 14.36 -4.13 -1.81
C LEU A 48 14.87 -3.08 -2.81
N ALA A 49 14.17 -1.95 -2.93
CA ALA A 49 14.60 -0.84 -3.79
C ALA A 49 15.93 -0.25 -3.33
N GLN A 50 16.12 -0.05 -2.02
CA GLN A 50 17.38 0.43 -1.43
C GLN A 50 18.56 -0.49 -1.78
N MET A 51 18.35 -1.81 -1.78
CA MET A 51 19.40 -2.79 -2.12
C MET A 51 19.70 -2.87 -3.61
N LYS A 52 18.79 -2.44 -4.49
CA LYS A 52 18.92 -2.65 -5.94
C LYS A 52 19.22 -1.40 -6.73
N HIS A 53 18.44 -0.34 -6.58
CA HIS A 53 18.50 0.80 -7.50
C HIS A 53 18.23 2.16 -6.85
N ALA A 54 17.81 2.19 -5.60
CA ALA A 54 17.45 3.41 -4.88
C ALA A 54 18.10 3.46 -3.48
N PRO A 55 19.46 3.44 -3.40
CA PRO A 55 20.17 3.31 -2.13
C PRO A 55 19.95 4.47 -1.16
N ASN A 56 19.54 5.64 -1.65
CA ASN A 56 19.24 6.82 -0.85
C ASN A 56 17.74 7.01 -0.59
N ALA A 57 16.88 6.10 -1.05
CA ALA A 57 15.47 6.13 -0.70
C ALA A 57 15.31 5.97 0.81
N VAL A 58 14.40 6.74 1.40
CA VAL A 58 14.14 6.72 2.85
C VAL A 58 12.83 6.00 3.11
N CYS A 59 12.83 5.03 4.03
CA CYS A 59 11.62 4.42 4.56
C CYS A 59 11.17 5.20 5.81
N MET A 60 10.01 5.83 5.77
CA MET A 60 9.40 6.50 6.93
C MET A 60 8.21 5.69 7.42
N MET A 61 8.34 5.02 8.56
CA MET A 61 7.28 4.28 9.23
C MET A 61 6.83 5.07 10.46
N GLY A 62 5.90 6.02 10.26
CA GLY A 62 5.53 6.95 11.32
C GLY A 62 6.75 7.69 11.86
N PRO A 63 7.08 7.57 13.16
CA PRO A 63 8.22 8.26 13.78
C PRO A 63 9.58 7.63 13.45
N VAL A 64 9.62 6.46 12.82
CA VAL A 64 10.84 5.68 12.58
C VAL A 64 11.31 5.87 11.14
N LEU A 65 12.56 6.27 10.96
CA LEU A 65 13.20 6.42 9.65
C LEU A 65 14.24 5.31 9.44
N ASP A 66 14.13 4.60 8.33
CA ASP A 66 15.00 3.48 7.94
C ASP A 66 15.23 2.50 9.10
N PRO A 67 14.19 1.74 9.50
CA PRO A 67 14.30 0.74 10.56
C PRO A 67 15.31 -0.35 10.20
N VAL A 68 16.05 -0.83 11.19
CA VAL A 68 16.97 -1.96 11.02
C VAL A 68 16.18 -3.25 10.90
N LEU A 69 16.37 -3.97 9.80
CA LEU A 69 15.62 -5.20 9.47
C LEU A 69 16.39 -6.47 9.80
N ASP A 70 17.19 -6.47 10.86
CA ASP A 70 17.73 -7.72 11.35
C ASP A 70 16.75 -8.41 12.33
N LYS A 71 16.84 -9.73 12.41
CA LYS A 71 15.89 -10.56 13.18
C LYS A 71 15.81 -10.20 14.68
N ASP A 72 16.89 -9.69 15.25
CA ASP A 72 16.98 -9.39 16.67
C ASP A 72 16.52 -7.97 17.00
N SER A 73 16.43 -7.10 15.98
CA SER A 73 16.02 -5.70 16.10
C SER A 73 14.53 -5.46 15.81
N ILE A 74 13.88 -6.35 15.04
CA ILE A 74 12.48 -6.18 14.66
C ILE A 74 11.58 -6.35 15.89
N PRO A 75 10.72 -5.34 16.21
CA PRO A 75 9.79 -5.45 17.34
C PRO A 75 8.84 -6.64 17.21
N ALA A 76 8.44 -7.21 18.34
CA ALA A 76 7.47 -8.31 18.38
C ALA A 76 6.09 -7.89 17.84
N HIS A 77 5.72 -6.63 17.99
CA HIS A 77 4.46 -6.06 17.54
C HIS A 77 4.67 -4.77 16.78
N ASN A 78 3.71 -4.42 15.93
CA ASN A 78 3.72 -3.18 15.14
C ASN A 78 2.86 -2.08 15.81
N TRP A 79 2.97 -1.92 17.10
CA TRP A 79 2.27 -0.89 17.84
C TRP A 79 3.19 0.32 18.08
N GLU A 80 2.63 1.51 18.19
CA GLU A 80 3.42 2.75 18.35
C GLU A 80 4.44 2.65 19.49
N TYR A 81 4.08 2.01 20.59
CA TYR A 81 4.98 1.81 21.73
C TYR A 81 6.22 0.99 21.36
N ASP A 82 6.06 -0.10 20.58
CA ASP A 82 7.17 -0.95 20.21
C ASP A 82 8.05 -0.28 19.13
N LEU A 83 7.46 0.55 18.28
CA LEU A 83 8.18 1.25 17.23
C LEU A 83 9.22 2.25 17.76
N ILE A 84 8.96 2.89 18.90
CA ILE A 84 9.92 3.84 19.52
C ILE A 84 11.22 3.17 19.98
N TYR A 85 11.21 1.85 20.18
CA TYR A 85 12.39 1.06 20.55
C TYR A 85 13.05 0.36 19.37
N TRP A 86 12.49 0.48 18.17
CA TRP A 86 13.07 -0.14 16.99
C TRP A 86 14.34 0.58 16.58
N PRO A 87 15.52 -0.09 16.55
CA PRO A 87 16.72 0.50 16.03
C PRO A 87 16.54 0.99 14.60
N CYS A 88 16.90 2.24 14.35
CA CYS A 88 16.67 2.90 13.09
C CYS A 88 17.71 3.99 12.84
N ARG A 89 17.76 4.52 11.62
CA ARG A 89 18.67 5.61 11.28
C ARG A 89 18.34 6.91 12.03
N ALA A 90 17.07 7.20 12.22
CA ALA A 90 16.63 8.34 13.03
C ALA A 90 15.20 8.12 13.53
N GLN A 91 14.89 8.73 14.67
CA GLN A 91 13.53 8.88 15.17
C GLN A 91 13.15 10.36 15.17
N ILE A 92 11.92 10.64 14.76
CA ILE A 92 11.36 11.98 14.75
C ILE A 92 10.01 11.98 15.50
N PRO A 93 9.60 13.07 16.12
CA PRO A 93 8.26 13.21 16.68
C PRO A 93 7.19 12.95 15.61
N LEU A 94 6.03 12.42 16.01
CA LEU A 94 4.97 12.10 15.07
C LEU A 94 4.46 13.33 14.30
N GLU A 95 4.38 14.47 14.97
CA GLU A 95 4.03 15.76 14.37
C GLU A 95 5.02 16.19 13.29
N ASP A 96 6.31 15.91 13.48
CA ASP A 96 7.36 16.19 12.47
C ASP A 96 7.25 15.21 11.31
N ALA A 97 6.93 13.93 11.57
CA ALA A 97 6.66 12.96 10.52
C ALA A 97 5.49 13.39 9.64
N LEU A 98 4.38 13.85 10.24
CA LEU A 98 3.25 14.42 9.51
C LEU A 98 3.60 15.73 8.82
N GLY A 99 4.49 16.53 9.42
CA GLY A 99 5.03 17.75 8.83
C GLY A 99 5.76 17.50 7.49
N GLN A 100 6.42 16.35 7.32
CA GLN A 100 7.11 16.01 6.05
C GLN A 100 6.14 15.99 4.86
N PHE A 101 4.88 15.60 5.06
CA PHE A 101 3.86 15.67 4.01
C PHE A 101 3.62 17.11 3.56
N ARG A 102 3.35 18.02 4.50
CA ARG A 102 3.09 19.44 4.21
C ARG A 102 4.28 20.14 3.58
N LEU A 103 5.49 19.73 3.93
CA LEU A 103 6.73 20.21 3.31
C LEU A 103 6.97 19.62 1.91
N GLY A 104 6.09 18.76 1.38
CA GLY A 104 6.23 18.12 0.07
C GLY A 104 7.42 17.17 -0.04
N LYS A 105 7.92 16.66 1.10
CA LYS A 105 9.08 15.75 1.15
C LYS A 105 8.71 14.30 0.82
N VAL A 106 7.46 13.89 1.08
CA VAL A 106 7.02 12.52 0.83
C VAL A 106 6.73 12.32 -0.65
N GLY A 107 7.55 11.51 -1.29
CA GLY A 107 7.46 11.19 -2.71
C GLY A 107 6.42 10.12 -3.01
N LEU A 108 6.43 9.04 -2.23
CA LEU A 108 5.47 7.95 -2.36
C LEU A 108 4.91 7.61 -0.98
N ALA A 109 3.59 7.52 -0.88
CA ALA A 109 2.92 7.08 0.33
C ALA A 109 2.05 5.84 0.04
N PHE A 110 1.96 4.95 1.02
CA PHE A 110 1.20 3.72 0.91
C PHE A 110 -0.08 3.79 1.75
N ALA A 111 -1.15 3.25 1.19
CA ALA A 111 -2.45 3.19 1.83
C ALA A 111 -3.13 1.84 1.61
N SER A 112 -4.03 1.49 2.51
CA SER A 112 -5.00 0.41 2.35
C SER A 112 -6.33 0.89 2.91
N GLY A 113 -7.43 0.23 2.52
CA GLY A 113 -8.74 0.67 2.99
C GLY A 113 -9.86 -0.31 2.72
N ALA A 114 -11.04 0.05 3.21
CA ALA A 114 -12.24 -0.76 3.09
C ALA A 114 -12.95 -0.60 1.75
N GLN A 115 -12.89 0.61 1.16
CA GLN A 115 -13.43 0.89 -0.17
C GLN A 115 -12.51 1.81 -0.94
N VAL A 116 -12.41 1.59 -2.25
CA VAL A 116 -11.73 2.45 -3.22
C VAL A 116 -12.66 2.57 -4.42
N ASP A 117 -12.91 3.77 -4.91
CA ASP A 117 -13.72 3.97 -6.12
C ASP A 117 -12.87 4.17 -7.38
N LYS A 118 -13.55 4.34 -8.50
CA LYS A 118 -12.92 4.48 -9.82
C LYS A 118 -12.01 5.70 -9.97
N TRP A 119 -12.13 6.71 -9.14
CA TRP A 119 -11.24 7.89 -9.11
C TRP A 119 -10.11 7.75 -8.06
N GLY A 120 -10.11 6.64 -7.29
CA GLY A 120 -9.14 6.40 -6.23
C GLY A 120 -9.44 7.17 -4.94
N ASN A 121 -10.71 7.60 -4.73
CA ASN A 121 -11.13 7.99 -3.38
C ASN A 121 -11.03 6.77 -2.48
N LEU A 122 -10.51 6.94 -1.27
CA LEU A 122 -10.30 5.86 -0.31
C LEU A 122 -11.14 6.07 0.94
N ASN A 123 -11.84 5.03 1.38
CA ASN A 123 -12.62 5.02 2.61
C ASN A 123 -12.04 4.09 3.66
N ILE A 124 -11.72 4.65 4.84
CA ILE A 124 -11.40 3.95 6.09
C ILE A 124 -12.17 4.54 7.27
N THR A 125 -13.27 5.24 7.02
CA THR A 125 -14.05 5.91 8.07
C THR A 125 -15.28 5.12 8.45
N CYS A 126 -16.16 4.80 7.50
CA CYS A 126 -17.39 4.06 7.80
C CYS A 126 -18.00 3.42 6.55
N ILE A 127 -18.86 2.43 6.75
CA ILE A 127 -19.75 1.89 5.73
C ILE A 127 -21.17 2.35 6.06
N GLY A 128 -21.87 2.87 5.06
CA GLY A 128 -23.19 3.50 5.20
C GLY A 128 -23.11 4.97 5.64
N PRO A 129 -24.27 5.60 5.95
CA PRO A 129 -24.33 7.01 6.32
C PRO A 129 -23.45 7.36 7.51
N TYR A 130 -22.76 8.51 7.44
CA TYR A 130 -21.78 8.92 8.46
C TYR A 130 -22.38 9.00 9.88
N ASP A 131 -23.61 9.51 10.01
CA ASP A 131 -24.26 9.68 11.31
C ASP A 131 -24.81 8.37 11.91
N HIS A 132 -25.14 7.40 11.03
CA HIS A 132 -25.65 6.09 11.43
C HIS A 132 -24.99 4.96 10.62
N PRO A 133 -23.67 4.75 10.78
CA PRO A 133 -22.95 3.79 9.96
C PRO A 133 -23.28 2.35 10.34
N LYS A 134 -23.34 1.47 9.33
CA LYS A 134 -23.39 0.02 9.54
C LYS A 134 -22.09 -0.51 10.15
N VAL A 135 -20.96 0.09 9.73
CA VAL A 135 -19.63 -0.20 10.26
C VAL A 135 -18.89 1.11 10.48
N ARG A 136 -18.29 1.26 11.66
CA ARG A 136 -17.36 2.36 11.96
C ARG A 136 -15.97 1.77 12.07
N PHE A 137 -15.01 2.33 11.30
CA PHE A 137 -13.59 1.99 11.41
C PHE A 137 -12.88 2.89 12.43
N PRO A 138 -11.66 2.55 12.86
CA PRO A 138 -10.89 3.36 13.82
C PRO A 138 -10.65 4.81 13.38
N GLY A 139 -10.71 5.08 12.08
CA GLY A 139 -10.46 6.39 11.49
C GLY A 139 -9.10 6.50 10.84
N CYS A 140 -8.72 7.72 10.46
CA CYS A 140 -7.45 7.97 9.81
C CYS A 140 -6.53 8.82 10.69
N LEU A 141 -5.32 8.37 10.92
CA LEU A 141 -4.29 9.20 11.54
C LEU A 141 -3.64 10.12 10.49
N ALA A 142 -3.08 9.54 9.44
CA ALA A 142 -2.28 10.25 8.43
C ALA A 142 -2.85 10.14 7.01
N GLN A 143 -3.89 9.35 6.78
CA GLN A 143 -4.35 9.06 5.41
C GLN A 143 -4.92 10.28 4.67
N THR A 144 -5.51 11.21 5.37
CA THR A 144 -5.97 12.47 4.77
C THR A 144 -4.78 13.33 4.32
N ASP A 145 -3.76 13.47 5.20
CA ASP A 145 -2.55 14.23 4.88
C ASP A 145 -1.76 13.57 3.75
N LEU A 146 -1.56 12.25 3.79
CA LEU A 146 -0.85 11.55 2.71
C LEU A 146 -1.55 11.71 1.36
N ALA A 147 -2.88 11.63 1.32
CA ALA A 147 -3.63 11.83 0.08
C ALA A 147 -3.56 13.28 -0.42
N ALA A 148 -3.54 14.24 0.50
CA ALA A 148 -3.50 15.67 0.16
C ALA A 148 -2.12 16.12 -0.33
N TYR A 149 -1.03 15.62 0.25
CA TYR A 149 0.30 16.21 0.10
C TYR A 149 1.35 15.28 -0.52
N ALA A 150 1.23 13.96 -0.42
CA ALA A 150 2.21 13.06 -1.04
C ALA A 150 2.23 13.24 -2.57
N LYS A 151 3.40 13.18 -3.18
CA LYS A 151 3.54 13.33 -4.64
C LYS A 151 2.84 12.17 -5.39
N ARG A 152 2.81 10.98 -4.79
CA ARG A 152 2.16 9.78 -5.33
C ARG A 152 1.60 8.94 -4.20
N VAL A 153 0.43 8.33 -4.41
CA VAL A 153 -0.18 7.38 -3.46
C VAL A 153 -0.33 6.03 -4.13
N CYS A 154 0.21 4.98 -3.51
CA CYS A 154 0.04 3.58 -3.90
C CYS A 154 -0.90 2.89 -2.90
N MET A 155 -1.98 2.31 -3.39
CA MET A 155 -2.94 1.58 -2.57
C MET A 155 -2.75 0.08 -2.76
N VAL A 156 -2.73 -0.68 -1.65
CA VAL A 156 -2.70 -2.15 -1.69
C VAL A 156 -4.00 -2.66 -1.06
N VAL A 157 -4.89 -3.23 -1.87
CA VAL A 157 -6.24 -3.60 -1.44
C VAL A 157 -6.68 -4.94 -2.06
N PRO A 158 -7.66 -5.66 -1.47
CA PRO A 158 -8.26 -6.83 -2.10
C PRO A 158 -9.06 -6.45 -3.35
N HIS A 159 -9.01 -7.28 -4.38
CA HIS A 159 -9.82 -7.10 -5.59
C HIS A 159 -11.19 -7.78 -5.40
N THR A 160 -12.13 -7.07 -4.85
CA THR A 160 -13.50 -7.54 -4.66
C THR A 160 -14.48 -6.40 -4.89
N LYS A 161 -15.73 -6.71 -5.32
CA LYS A 161 -16.80 -5.70 -5.47
C LYS A 161 -17.13 -4.93 -4.19
N ARG A 162 -16.77 -5.48 -3.04
CA ARG A 162 -16.99 -4.84 -1.74
C ARG A 162 -15.94 -3.76 -1.46
N VAL A 163 -14.75 -3.90 -2.05
CA VAL A 163 -13.62 -2.97 -1.89
C VAL A 163 -13.53 -2.02 -3.08
N LEU A 164 -13.58 -2.53 -4.31
CA LEU A 164 -13.59 -1.72 -5.52
C LEU A 164 -15.04 -1.36 -5.87
N VAL A 165 -15.50 -0.21 -5.40
CA VAL A 165 -16.89 0.26 -5.51
C VAL A 165 -17.02 1.40 -6.51
N ASP A 166 -18.22 1.62 -7.05
CA ASP A 166 -18.46 2.76 -7.97
C ASP A 166 -18.26 4.10 -7.27
N HIS A 167 -18.75 4.23 -6.03
CA HIS A 167 -18.54 5.37 -5.14
C HIS A 167 -18.31 4.89 -3.71
N VAL A 168 -17.35 5.49 -3.01
CA VAL A 168 -17.12 5.20 -1.59
C VAL A 168 -18.23 5.80 -0.72
N ASP A 169 -18.59 5.14 0.38
CA ASP A 169 -19.61 5.65 1.32
C ASP A 169 -19.13 6.90 2.07
N PHE A 170 -17.83 7.07 2.22
CA PHE A 170 -17.20 8.25 2.82
C PHE A 170 -15.81 8.49 2.20
N ILE A 171 -15.51 9.72 1.84
CA ILE A 171 -14.18 10.08 1.32
C ILE A 171 -13.26 10.41 2.49
N THR A 172 -12.46 9.43 2.93
CA THR A 172 -11.39 9.67 3.91
C THR A 172 -10.17 10.31 3.24
N SER A 173 -9.84 9.84 2.05
CA SER A 173 -8.71 10.31 1.25
C SER A 173 -9.19 10.65 -0.15
N ALA A 174 -8.95 11.90 -0.58
CA ALA A 174 -9.41 12.39 -1.87
C ALA A 174 -8.69 11.74 -3.05
N GLY A 175 -9.46 11.17 -3.96
CA GLY A 175 -9.04 10.69 -5.27
C GLY A 175 -8.93 11.81 -6.31
N HIS A 176 -8.83 11.45 -7.57
CA HIS A 176 -8.63 12.42 -8.67
C HIS A 176 -9.82 13.37 -8.89
N GLU A 177 -11.03 12.93 -8.60
CA GLU A 177 -12.24 13.75 -8.73
C GLU A 177 -12.28 14.90 -7.73
N ASN A 178 -11.72 14.73 -6.53
CA ASN A 178 -11.85 15.64 -5.39
C ASN A 178 -10.52 16.30 -5.02
N ARG A 179 -9.70 16.69 -6.02
CA ARG A 179 -8.33 17.18 -5.76
C ARG A 179 -8.13 18.67 -5.99
N GLU A 180 -9.18 19.41 -6.24
CA GLU A 180 -9.05 20.86 -6.42
C GLU A 180 -8.42 21.51 -5.17
N GLY A 181 -7.34 22.27 -5.36
CA GLY A 181 -6.60 22.92 -4.28
C GLY A 181 -5.66 22.01 -3.47
N LEU A 182 -5.59 20.71 -3.73
CA LEU A 182 -4.67 19.81 -3.04
C LEU A 182 -3.30 19.77 -3.76
N PRO A 183 -2.17 20.01 -3.05
CA PRO A 183 -0.85 20.15 -3.67
C PRO A 183 -0.20 18.84 -4.11
N GLY A 184 -0.59 17.71 -3.54
CA GLY A 184 -0.02 16.39 -3.88
C GLY A 184 -0.50 15.86 -5.22
N GLY A 185 0.14 14.81 -5.75
CA GLY A 185 -0.21 14.21 -7.03
C GLY A 185 -1.40 13.23 -6.98
N GLY A 186 -1.74 12.72 -5.78
CA GLY A 186 -2.88 11.83 -5.55
C GLY A 186 -2.62 10.36 -5.90
N PRO A 187 -3.71 9.60 -6.16
CA PRO A 187 -3.63 8.19 -6.49
C PRO A 187 -2.73 7.94 -7.71
N TYR A 188 -1.82 6.99 -7.58
CA TYR A 188 -0.85 6.67 -8.63
C TYR A 188 -0.93 5.21 -9.06
N ARG A 189 -1.06 4.28 -8.10
CA ARG A 189 -1.21 2.84 -8.35
C ARG A 189 -2.21 2.24 -7.39
N VAL A 190 -2.94 1.25 -7.87
CA VAL A 190 -3.76 0.36 -7.03
C VAL A 190 -3.30 -1.07 -7.31
N MET A 191 -2.80 -1.74 -6.28
CA MET A 191 -2.23 -3.08 -6.35
C MET A 191 -3.17 -4.08 -5.67
N THR A 192 -3.52 -5.14 -6.36
CA THR A 192 -4.49 -6.12 -5.89
C THR A 192 -4.03 -7.55 -6.14
N ASN A 193 -4.81 -8.52 -5.69
CA ASN A 193 -4.59 -9.94 -5.97
C ASN A 193 -5.02 -10.38 -7.39
N LEU A 194 -5.55 -9.49 -8.24
CA LEU A 194 -5.89 -9.81 -9.63
C LEU A 194 -5.13 -8.95 -10.63
N ALA A 195 -4.86 -7.68 -10.31
CA ALA A 195 -4.30 -6.74 -11.26
C ALA A 195 -3.49 -5.65 -10.55
N ILE A 196 -2.58 -5.04 -11.30
CA ILE A 196 -2.00 -3.73 -11.02
C ILE A 196 -2.72 -2.71 -11.88
N MET A 197 -3.19 -1.64 -11.27
CA MET A 197 -3.99 -0.61 -11.91
C MET A 197 -3.33 0.76 -11.77
N ASP A 198 -3.56 1.62 -12.74
CA ASP A 198 -3.23 3.03 -12.71
C ASP A 198 -4.45 3.89 -13.04
N PHE A 199 -4.27 5.14 -13.38
CA PHE A 199 -5.35 6.05 -13.72
C PHE A 199 -5.14 6.60 -15.11
N ASN A 200 -6.17 6.53 -15.94
CA ASN A 200 -6.16 7.10 -17.28
C ASN A 200 -5.87 8.61 -17.20
N PRO A 201 -4.88 9.13 -17.96
CA PRO A 201 -4.48 10.54 -17.86
C PRO A 201 -5.58 11.54 -18.29
N GLU A 202 -6.51 11.11 -19.14
CA GLU A 202 -7.60 11.96 -19.66
C GLU A 202 -8.82 11.91 -18.75
N THR A 203 -9.35 10.70 -18.46
CA THR A 203 -10.57 10.52 -17.67
C THR A 203 -10.32 10.56 -16.17
N ARG A 204 -9.07 10.39 -15.75
CA ARG A 204 -8.67 10.26 -14.33
C ARG A 204 -9.30 9.07 -13.62
N GLN A 205 -9.90 8.15 -14.35
CA GLN A 205 -10.48 6.93 -13.80
C GLN A 205 -9.48 5.77 -13.82
N MET A 206 -9.68 4.84 -12.88
CA MET A 206 -8.87 3.64 -12.73
C MET A 206 -8.97 2.76 -13.97
N ARG A 207 -7.81 2.25 -14.42
CA ARG A 207 -7.70 1.26 -15.49
C ARG A 207 -6.70 0.18 -15.14
N VAL A 208 -6.83 -0.96 -15.80
CA VAL A 208 -5.88 -2.07 -15.64
C VAL A 208 -4.59 -1.77 -16.40
N LEU A 209 -3.46 -1.79 -15.68
CA LEU A 209 -2.13 -1.65 -16.24
C LEU A 209 -1.54 -3.01 -16.63
N THR A 210 -1.59 -3.99 -15.70
CA THR A 210 -1.22 -5.39 -15.94
C THR A 210 -2.12 -6.33 -15.15
N MET A 211 -2.34 -7.53 -15.68
CA MET A 211 -3.04 -8.62 -14.99
C MET A 211 -2.04 -9.57 -14.33
N LEU A 212 -2.40 -10.17 -13.21
CA LEU A 212 -1.59 -11.23 -12.62
C LEU A 212 -1.71 -12.51 -13.45
N GLU A 213 -0.68 -13.36 -13.36
CA GLU A 213 -0.64 -14.63 -14.08
C GLU A 213 -1.87 -15.51 -13.76
N GLY A 214 -2.55 -15.98 -14.82
CA GLY A 214 -3.76 -16.81 -14.73
C GLY A 214 -5.06 -16.02 -14.49
N VAL A 215 -5.01 -14.71 -14.41
CA VAL A 215 -6.20 -13.85 -14.29
C VAL A 215 -6.74 -13.52 -15.69
N THR A 216 -8.06 -13.54 -15.86
CA THR A 216 -8.74 -13.12 -17.10
C THR A 216 -9.41 -11.76 -16.93
N LYS A 217 -9.73 -11.13 -18.08
CA LYS A 217 -10.47 -9.85 -18.08
C LYS A 217 -11.86 -9.99 -17.43
N GLU A 218 -12.50 -11.14 -17.59
CA GLU A 218 -13.80 -11.46 -16.98
C GLU A 218 -13.67 -11.53 -15.45
N MET A 219 -12.64 -12.20 -14.93
CA MET A 219 -12.40 -12.26 -13.49
C MET A 219 -12.24 -10.85 -12.88
N ILE A 220 -11.57 -9.95 -13.58
CA ILE A 220 -11.42 -8.56 -13.11
C ILE A 220 -12.77 -7.86 -13.10
N ARG A 221 -13.53 -7.91 -14.21
CA ARG A 221 -14.86 -7.28 -14.29
C ARG A 221 -15.84 -7.83 -13.25
N ASP A 222 -15.83 -9.15 -13.05
CA ASP A 222 -16.70 -9.83 -12.10
C ASP A 222 -16.41 -9.47 -10.64
N ASN A 223 -15.20 -8.98 -10.35
CA ASN A 223 -14.77 -8.59 -9.01
C ASN A 223 -14.64 -7.06 -8.84
N THR A 224 -14.98 -6.25 -9.84
CA THR A 224 -14.98 -4.79 -9.76
C THR A 224 -16.42 -4.25 -9.71
N GLY A 225 -16.67 -3.29 -8.84
CA GLY A 225 -18.00 -2.68 -8.63
C GLY A 225 -18.35 -1.56 -9.60
N PHE A 226 -17.50 -1.27 -10.58
CA PHE A 226 -17.69 -0.27 -11.62
C PHE A 226 -17.18 -0.80 -12.97
N ASP A 227 -17.52 -0.11 -14.04
CA ASP A 227 -17.00 -0.42 -15.38
C ASP A 227 -15.53 0.02 -15.46
N ILE A 228 -14.63 -0.95 -15.38
CA ILE A 228 -13.17 -0.70 -15.39
C ILE A 228 -12.60 -0.82 -16.80
N GLU A 229 -11.83 0.19 -17.21
CA GLU A 229 -11.08 0.17 -18.46
C GLU A 229 -10.01 -0.93 -18.42
N ILE A 230 -10.08 -1.88 -19.36
CA ILE A 230 -9.07 -2.92 -19.57
C ILE A 230 -8.58 -2.82 -21.00
N PRO A 231 -7.36 -2.32 -21.26
CA PRO A 231 -6.81 -2.22 -22.61
C PRO A 231 -6.79 -3.57 -23.33
N ASP A 232 -6.97 -3.53 -24.67
CA ASP A 232 -6.96 -4.78 -25.45
C ASP A 232 -5.63 -5.51 -25.38
N ASN A 233 -4.54 -4.76 -25.33
CA ASN A 233 -3.16 -5.26 -25.25
C ASN A 233 -2.61 -5.26 -23.82
N VAL A 234 -3.48 -5.37 -22.79
CA VAL A 234 -3.04 -5.42 -21.39
C VAL A 234 -2.05 -6.57 -21.19
N GLY A 235 -0.90 -6.28 -20.57
CA GLY A 235 0.15 -7.25 -20.29
C GLY A 235 -0.10 -8.08 -19.03
N VAL A 236 0.76 -9.09 -18.85
CA VAL A 236 0.80 -9.88 -17.61
C VAL A 236 1.95 -9.40 -16.75
N THR A 237 1.70 -9.26 -15.44
CA THR A 237 2.71 -8.88 -14.46
C THR A 237 3.83 -9.91 -14.43
N GLN A 238 5.07 -9.46 -14.53
CA GLN A 238 6.24 -10.34 -14.53
C GLN A 238 6.47 -10.97 -13.17
N ALA A 239 6.83 -12.25 -13.14
CA ALA A 239 7.21 -12.93 -11.92
C ALA A 239 8.48 -12.27 -11.31
N PRO A 240 8.62 -12.29 -9.96
CA PRO A 240 9.87 -11.92 -9.31
C PRO A 240 11.06 -12.72 -9.83
N SER A 241 12.22 -12.10 -9.93
CA SER A 241 13.46 -12.81 -10.24
C SER A 241 13.91 -13.67 -9.05
N ASP A 242 14.76 -14.68 -9.31
CA ASP A 242 15.35 -15.48 -8.23
C ASP A 242 16.16 -14.60 -7.27
N GLU A 243 16.79 -13.54 -7.75
CA GLU A 243 17.52 -12.58 -6.92
C GLU A 243 16.58 -11.75 -6.04
N ASP A 244 15.44 -11.28 -6.55
CA ASP A 244 14.43 -10.58 -5.75
C ASP A 244 13.94 -11.48 -4.59
N LEU A 245 13.62 -12.73 -4.91
CA LEU A 245 13.15 -13.69 -3.91
C LEU A 245 14.24 -14.03 -2.88
N ARG A 246 15.50 -14.13 -3.30
CA ARG A 246 16.64 -14.36 -2.40
C ARG A 246 16.80 -13.18 -1.44
N LEU A 247 16.81 -11.95 -1.94
CA LEU A 247 16.93 -10.75 -1.10
C LEU A 247 15.77 -10.65 -0.11
N ILE A 248 14.54 -10.87 -0.54
CA ILE A 248 13.38 -10.84 0.34
C ILE A 248 13.47 -11.90 1.43
N ARG A 249 13.77 -13.17 1.05
CA ARG A 249 13.66 -14.32 1.95
C ARG A 249 14.87 -14.53 2.86
N GLU A 250 16.05 -14.07 2.46
CA GLU A 250 17.28 -14.31 3.21
C GLU A 250 17.80 -13.07 3.91
N VAL A 251 17.43 -11.86 3.44
CA VAL A 251 18.02 -10.62 3.94
C VAL A 251 16.96 -9.69 4.57
N ILE A 252 15.84 -9.42 3.85
CA ILE A 252 14.88 -8.41 4.29
C ILE A 252 13.87 -8.98 5.30
N ASP A 253 13.29 -10.14 4.98
CA ASP A 253 12.23 -10.76 5.79
C ASP A 253 12.46 -12.28 5.97
N PRO A 254 13.62 -12.69 6.54
CA PRO A 254 14.00 -14.12 6.66
C PRO A 254 13.02 -14.91 7.54
N GLU A 255 12.42 -14.27 8.52
CA GLU A 255 11.41 -14.86 9.41
C GLU A 255 9.98 -14.66 8.95
N ARG A 256 9.79 -14.01 7.79
CA ARG A 256 8.47 -13.71 7.19
C ARG A 256 7.54 -12.91 8.11
N ARG A 257 8.09 -11.98 8.87
CA ARG A 257 7.33 -11.12 9.81
C ARG A 257 6.49 -10.07 9.10
N PHE A 258 6.96 -9.58 7.95
CA PHE A 258 6.31 -8.50 7.21
C PHE A 258 5.34 -9.00 6.15
N LEU A 259 5.67 -10.09 5.47
CA LEU A 259 4.85 -10.63 4.39
C LEU A 259 3.93 -11.78 4.80
N ASN A 260 3.97 -12.20 6.07
CA ASN A 260 3.12 -13.28 6.57
C ASN A 260 2.31 -12.81 7.78
N ALA A 261 1.04 -13.22 7.86
CA ALA A 261 0.09 -12.80 8.90
C ALA A 261 0.41 -13.30 10.33
N TYR A 262 1.60 -13.84 10.58
CA TYR A 262 1.97 -14.43 11.89
C TYR A 262 2.07 -13.42 13.06
N ILE A 263 1.92 -12.12 12.82
CA ILE A 263 1.87 -11.13 13.90
C ILE A 263 0.47 -11.00 14.51
N THR A 264 -0.51 -11.80 14.08
CA THR A 264 -1.83 -11.85 14.71
C THR A 264 -2.19 -13.28 15.07
N SER A 265 -2.70 -13.45 16.28
CA SER A 265 -3.11 -14.71 16.93
C SER A 265 -4.31 -15.44 16.27
N GLU A 266 -4.59 -15.21 14.99
CA GLU A 266 -5.62 -15.95 14.26
C GLU A 266 -5.05 -16.54 12.97
N PRO A 267 -5.28 -17.86 12.72
CA PRO A 267 -4.89 -18.46 11.47
C PRO A 267 -5.66 -17.83 10.31
N ALA A 268 -4.93 -17.48 9.24
CA ALA A 268 -5.53 -16.97 8.01
C ALA A 268 -6.44 -18.05 7.41
N THR A 269 -7.73 -17.89 7.53
CA THR A 269 -8.69 -18.63 6.71
C THR A 269 -8.60 -18.11 5.28
N ILE A 270 -8.45 -19.03 4.33
CA ILE A 270 -8.28 -18.75 2.88
C ILE A 270 -9.60 -18.25 2.25
N ASP A 271 -10.67 -18.18 3.00
CA ASP A 271 -12.00 -17.77 2.55
C ASP A 271 -12.42 -16.48 3.23
N GLU A 272 -12.31 -15.38 2.47
CA GLU A 272 -13.23 -14.22 2.41
C GLU A 272 -12.55 -13.00 1.78
#